data_f47a41d9a86118f4d8ad15191e3e085b
#
_entry.id   f47a41d9a86118f4d8ad15191e3e085b
#
_cell.length_a   1.000
_cell.length_b   1.000
_cell.length_c   1.000
_cell.angle_alpha   90.00
_cell.angle_beta   90.00
_cell.angle_gamma   90.00
#
_symmetry.space_group_name_H-M   'P 1'
#
loop_
_entity.id
_entity.type
_entity.pdbx_description
1 polymer ?
#
loop_
_entity_poly.entity_id
_entity_poly.type
_entity_poly.pdbx_seq_one_letter_code
_entity_poly.pdbx_strand_id
1 'polypeptide(L)'
;MAAFYNTATLSYRDTSTNSNTVEGQLVQVLAAEKTAVLPTYGSSNTVTYIVSIRNSGAAAYTGLTVTDDLGGYAFAGETRVPLTYVEGSLKYYSNGTLQPAPTVTAGAPLVIGGITVPAGGNALLIYEAEPNGYAPPAAGGTITNTASITGDGLTTPLTAQATVAAGETLRLSISKCMSPTSVVENGTVTYTFYLQNSGNTATAAADYVIVTDTFDPILSGLTVTLDGAPLTLGTDYTYDTATGAFATTAGTITVPAATAVQDAETGLWRITPGVTKLVITGTV
;
A
#
# COMPACT_ATOMS: atom_id res chain seq x y z
N MET A 1 33.76 1.71 -9.32
CA MET A 1 34.80 2.76 -9.21
C MET A 1 35.13 3.19 -10.61
N ALA A 2 35.10 4.50 -10.91
CA ALA A 2 35.46 5.03 -12.22
C ALA A 2 36.97 5.33 -12.21
N ALA A 3 37.68 4.89 -13.24
CA ALA A 3 39.09 5.24 -13.42
C ALA A 3 39.18 6.57 -14.19
N PHE A 4 40.18 7.38 -13.86
CA PHE A 4 40.56 8.55 -14.64
C PHE A 4 42.03 8.50 -14.98
N TYR A 5 42.39 9.07 -16.14
CA TYR A 5 43.74 9.00 -16.69
C TYR A 5 44.24 10.40 -16.91
N ASN A 6 45.54 10.65 -16.65
CA ASN A 6 46.18 11.93 -16.90
C ASN A 6 47.53 11.72 -17.57
N THR A 7 47.80 12.52 -18.62
CA THR A 7 49.05 12.54 -19.37
C THR A 7 49.44 14.01 -19.58
N ALA A 8 50.69 14.36 -19.29
CA ALA A 8 51.24 15.66 -19.53
C ALA A 8 51.99 15.71 -20.86
N THR A 9 51.98 16.86 -21.53
CA THR A 9 52.76 17.10 -22.72
C THR A 9 53.85 18.15 -22.46
N LEU A 10 55.08 17.83 -22.77
CA LEU A 10 56.18 18.78 -22.75
C LEU A 10 56.45 19.26 -24.19
N SER A 11 56.38 20.56 -24.40
CA SER A 11 56.72 21.16 -25.70
C SER A 11 57.94 22.08 -25.55
N TYR A 12 58.92 21.93 -26.46
CA TYR A 12 60.11 22.79 -26.52
C TYR A 12 60.54 22.98 -27.96
N ARG A 13 60.86 24.19 -28.32
CA ARG A 13 61.11 24.62 -29.72
C ARG A 13 59.96 24.14 -30.60
N ASP A 14 60.15 23.37 -31.63
CA ASP A 14 59.12 22.84 -32.54
C ASP A 14 58.83 21.36 -32.26
N THR A 15 59.16 20.85 -31.07
CA THR A 15 59.03 19.45 -30.70
C THR A 15 58.16 19.30 -29.47
N SER A 16 57.32 18.26 -29.44
CA SER A 16 56.54 17.88 -28.25
C SER A 16 56.71 16.39 -27.91
N THR A 17 56.65 16.07 -26.63
CA THR A 17 56.66 14.70 -26.14
C THR A 17 55.69 14.55 -24.97
N ASN A 18 55.10 13.37 -24.86
CA ASN A 18 54.13 13.10 -23.80
C ASN A 18 54.81 12.31 -22.65
N SER A 19 54.35 12.56 -21.44
CA SER A 19 54.67 11.72 -20.26
C SER A 19 54.05 10.34 -20.39
N ASN A 20 54.37 9.44 -19.47
CA ASN A 20 53.54 8.28 -19.19
C ASN A 20 52.16 8.70 -18.72
N THR A 21 51.15 7.92 -19.04
CA THR A 21 49.82 8.06 -18.49
C THR A 21 49.77 7.54 -17.06
N VAL A 22 49.21 8.28 -16.14
CA VAL A 22 48.90 7.86 -14.77
C VAL A 22 47.42 7.62 -14.63
N GLU A 23 47.08 6.56 -13.87
CA GLU A 23 45.71 6.15 -13.58
C GLU A 23 45.37 6.49 -12.13
N GLY A 24 44.21 7.10 -11.91
CA GLY A 24 43.58 7.31 -10.61
C GLY A 24 42.21 6.64 -10.54
N GLN A 25 41.74 6.36 -9.35
CA GLN A 25 40.42 5.79 -9.12
C GLN A 25 39.54 6.80 -8.36
N LEU A 26 38.31 7.00 -8.86
CA LEU A 26 37.29 7.76 -8.16
C LEU A 26 36.56 6.83 -7.19
N VAL A 27 36.71 7.04 -5.90
CA VAL A 27 36.05 6.23 -4.86
C VAL A 27 34.75 6.93 -4.46
N GLN A 28 33.64 6.21 -4.59
CA GLN A 28 32.35 6.70 -4.10
C GLN A 28 32.30 6.55 -2.57
N VAL A 29 32.13 7.65 -1.88
CA VAL A 29 32.11 7.73 -0.41
C VAL A 29 30.71 7.99 0.16
N LEU A 30 29.73 8.29 -0.70
CA LEU A 30 28.32 8.37 -0.30
C LEU A 30 27.63 7.02 -0.49
N ALA A 31 26.83 6.65 0.49
CA ALA A 31 25.89 5.53 0.44
C ALA A 31 24.50 6.03 0.86
N ALA A 32 23.46 5.51 0.23
CA ALA A 32 22.07 5.81 0.60
C ALA A 32 21.30 4.53 0.86
N GLU A 33 20.38 4.64 1.80
CA GLU A 33 19.41 3.60 2.15
C GLU A 33 18.04 4.26 2.29
N LYS A 34 16.99 3.55 1.85
CA LYS A 34 15.61 3.95 2.05
C LYS A 34 14.85 2.81 2.72
N THR A 35 14.11 3.13 3.76
CA THR A 35 13.29 2.18 4.51
C THR A 35 11.89 2.75 4.74
N ALA A 36 10.91 1.87 4.89
CA ALA A 36 9.60 2.21 5.42
C ALA A 36 9.52 1.77 6.88
N VAL A 37 8.94 2.60 7.74
CA VAL A 37 8.81 2.29 9.19
C VAL A 37 7.91 1.06 9.40
N LEU A 38 6.84 0.94 8.59
CA LEU A 38 6.00 -0.25 8.57
C LEU A 38 6.11 -0.91 7.18
N PRO A 39 6.12 -2.25 7.12
CA PRO A 39 6.25 -2.98 5.87
C PRO A 39 4.94 -3.02 5.04
N THR A 40 3.83 -2.52 5.61
CA THR A 40 2.51 -2.58 4.98
C THR A 40 1.85 -1.20 4.92
N TYR A 41 0.98 -1.04 3.92
CA TYR A 41 0.08 0.11 3.79
C TYR A 41 -1.39 -0.34 3.76
N GLY A 42 -2.30 0.57 4.14
CA GLY A 42 -3.74 0.41 4.03
C GLY A 42 -4.36 1.66 3.41
N SER A 43 -5.62 1.58 3.01
CA SER A 43 -6.34 2.68 2.31
C SER A 43 -6.51 3.97 3.13
N SER A 44 -6.16 3.98 4.41
CA SER A 44 -6.36 5.13 5.32
C SER A 44 -5.15 5.39 6.20
N ASN A 45 -4.01 4.73 5.94
CA ASN A 45 -2.81 4.85 6.75
C ASN A 45 -1.69 5.50 5.95
N THR A 46 -0.99 6.45 6.56
CA THR A 46 0.25 7.00 6.01
C THR A 46 1.37 5.96 6.08
N VAL A 47 2.26 6.00 5.10
CA VAL A 47 3.53 5.27 5.09
C VAL A 47 4.63 6.27 5.43
N THR A 48 5.35 6.03 6.52
CA THR A 48 6.52 6.84 6.90
C THR A 48 7.77 6.24 6.26
N TYR A 49 8.44 7.03 5.43
CA TYR A 49 9.71 6.68 4.80
C TYR A 49 10.89 7.38 5.49
N ILE A 50 12.01 6.69 5.52
CA ILE A 50 13.29 7.18 6.00
C ILE A 50 14.31 7.02 4.88
N VAL A 51 14.92 8.14 4.43
CA VAL A 51 16.07 8.13 3.52
C VAL A 51 17.29 8.54 4.31
N SER A 52 18.24 7.62 4.43
CA SER A 52 19.52 7.82 5.12
C SER A 52 20.63 7.98 4.08
N ILE A 53 21.40 9.07 4.15
CA ILE A 53 22.55 9.32 3.29
C ILE A 53 23.79 9.40 4.19
N ARG A 54 24.75 8.50 3.97
CA ARG A 54 25.97 8.41 4.76
C ARG A 54 27.17 8.81 3.93
N ASN A 55 28.03 9.64 4.50
CA ASN A 55 29.29 10.09 3.91
C ASN A 55 30.46 9.52 4.70
N SER A 56 31.27 8.66 4.10
CA SER A 56 32.50 8.11 4.69
C SER A 56 33.75 8.91 4.28
N GLY A 57 33.59 9.96 3.47
CA GLY A 57 34.68 10.82 2.99
C GLY A 57 35.05 11.93 3.95
N ALA A 58 36.19 12.55 3.70
CA ALA A 58 36.75 13.66 4.52
C ALA A 58 36.19 15.04 4.13
N ALA A 59 35.39 15.16 3.10
CA ALA A 59 34.75 16.39 2.66
C ALA A 59 33.21 16.29 2.78
N ALA A 60 32.55 17.38 3.13
CA ALA A 60 31.09 17.45 3.14
C ALA A 60 30.54 17.52 1.72
N TYR A 61 29.35 16.95 1.49
CA TYR A 61 28.54 17.19 0.31
C TYR A 61 27.45 18.19 0.64
N THR A 62 27.31 19.24 -0.17
CA THR A 62 26.34 20.32 0.05
C THR A 62 25.45 20.49 -1.16
N GLY A 63 24.22 20.98 -0.97
CA GLY A 63 23.29 21.27 -2.07
C GLY A 63 22.77 20.03 -2.78
N LEU A 64 22.83 18.84 -2.15
CA LEU A 64 22.28 17.63 -2.74
C LEU A 64 20.76 17.75 -2.89
N THR A 65 20.24 17.11 -3.93
CA THR A 65 18.82 17.00 -4.22
C THR A 65 18.40 15.53 -4.15
N VAL A 66 17.34 15.24 -3.41
CA VAL A 66 16.67 13.96 -3.37
C VAL A 66 15.39 14.04 -4.18
N THR A 67 15.29 13.22 -5.21
CA THR A 67 14.09 13.08 -6.05
C THR A 67 13.48 11.73 -5.78
N ASP A 68 12.23 11.73 -5.32
CA ASP A 68 11.50 10.54 -4.90
C ASP A 68 10.34 10.29 -5.86
N ASP A 69 10.27 9.07 -6.44
CA ASP A 69 9.26 8.73 -7.45
C ASP A 69 7.87 8.45 -6.87
N LEU A 70 7.75 8.42 -5.51
CA LEU A 70 6.51 8.08 -4.80
C LEU A 70 5.88 6.77 -5.28
N GLY A 71 6.73 5.81 -5.67
CA GLY A 71 6.33 4.50 -6.15
C GLY A 71 5.75 4.49 -7.56
N GLY A 72 6.09 5.46 -8.38
CA GLY A 72 5.60 5.58 -9.76
C GLY A 72 5.85 4.32 -10.59
N TYR A 73 4.82 3.87 -11.31
CA TYR A 73 4.88 2.71 -12.20
C TYR A 73 4.25 3.00 -13.57
N ALA A 74 4.71 2.28 -14.58
CA ALA A 74 4.18 2.43 -15.95
C ALA A 74 2.83 1.69 -16.08
N PHE A 75 1.82 2.38 -16.61
CA PHE A 75 0.50 1.80 -16.93
C PHE A 75 -0.10 2.50 -18.15
N ALA A 76 -0.48 1.73 -19.17
CA ALA A 76 -1.08 2.23 -20.41
C ALA A 76 -0.29 3.39 -21.08
N GLY A 77 1.06 3.34 -21.02
CA GLY A 77 1.94 4.35 -21.62
C GLY A 77 2.14 5.61 -20.78
N GLU A 78 1.53 5.70 -19.60
CA GLU A 78 1.70 6.80 -18.64
C GLU A 78 2.29 6.30 -17.33
N THR A 79 2.84 7.22 -16.52
CA THR A 79 3.27 6.92 -15.16
C THR A 79 2.12 7.17 -14.19
N ARG A 80 1.73 6.15 -13.44
CA ARG A 80 0.78 6.25 -12.32
C ARG A 80 1.56 6.27 -11.01
N VAL A 81 1.21 7.20 -10.11
CA VAL A 81 1.92 7.41 -8.85
C VAL A 81 1.00 7.03 -7.69
N PRO A 82 1.27 5.91 -7.00
CA PRO A 82 0.37 5.35 -5.99
C PRO A 82 0.43 6.06 -4.63
N LEU A 83 1.42 6.91 -4.40
CA LEU A 83 1.60 7.64 -3.15
C LEU A 83 1.49 9.15 -3.38
N THR A 84 0.91 9.85 -2.41
CA THR A 84 0.84 11.30 -2.34
C THR A 84 1.62 11.78 -1.12
N TYR A 85 2.57 12.68 -1.30
CA TYR A 85 3.34 13.25 -0.20
C TYR A 85 2.43 14.02 0.77
N VAL A 86 2.61 13.81 2.07
CA VAL A 86 1.91 14.57 3.12
C VAL A 86 2.69 15.86 3.38
N GLU A 87 2.12 16.99 2.98
CA GLU A 87 2.76 18.29 3.12
C GLU A 87 3.12 18.62 4.59
N GLY A 88 4.32 19.16 4.79
CA GLY A 88 4.82 19.52 6.12
C GLY A 88 5.31 18.34 6.97
N SER A 89 5.18 17.09 6.51
CA SER A 89 5.64 15.91 7.24
C SER A 89 7.17 15.76 7.25
N LEU A 90 7.88 16.38 6.29
CA LEU A 90 9.33 16.22 6.16
C LEU A 90 10.08 16.74 7.38
N LYS A 91 10.94 15.88 7.92
CA LYS A 91 11.96 16.21 8.95
C LYS A 91 13.33 15.87 8.38
N TYR A 92 14.27 16.80 8.56
CA TYR A 92 15.65 16.66 8.13
C TYR A 92 16.58 16.69 9.33
N TYR A 93 17.44 15.70 9.44
CA TYR A 93 18.47 15.61 10.48
C TYR A 93 19.86 15.53 9.86
N SER A 94 20.83 16.20 10.48
CA SER A 94 22.25 16.09 10.17
C SER A 94 22.98 15.63 11.41
N ASN A 95 23.67 14.49 11.34
CA ASN A 95 24.35 13.86 12.49
C ASN A 95 23.45 13.77 13.75
N GLY A 96 22.18 13.37 13.56
CA GLY A 96 21.20 13.24 14.65
C GLY A 96 20.57 14.54 15.15
N THR A 97 21.00 15.70 14.65
CA THR A 97 20.43 17.01 15.03
C THR A 97 19.41 17.47 14.01
N LEU A 98 18.20 17.82 14.46
CA LEU A 98 17.14 18.37 13.61
C LEU A 98 17.61 19.68 12.97
N GLN A 99 17.45 19.78 11.67
CA GLN A 99 17.80 20.95 10.88
C GLN A 99 16.54 21.72 10.43
N PRO A 100 16.67 22.97 10.01
CA PRO A 100 15.60 23.67 9.31
C PRO A 100 15.09 22.85 8.12
N ALA A 101 13.80 23.00 7.82
CA ALA A 101 13.21 22.30 6.68
C ALA A 101 13.92 22.66 5.37
N PRO A 102 14.34 21.69 4.57
CA PRO A 102 14.91 21.93 3.26
C PRO A 102 13.84 22.40 2.28
N THR A 103 14.25 22.83 1.08
CA THR A 103 13.30 23.18 0.02
C THR A 103 12.57 21.93 -0.44
N VAL A 104 11.24 21.98 -0.43
CA VAL A 104 10.37 20.87 -0.88
C VAL A 104 9.52 21.36 -2.03
N THR A 105 9.57 20.64 -3.16
CA THR A 105 8.58 20.73 -4.24
C THR A 105 7.72 19.50 -4.16
N ALA A 106 6.51 19.67 -3.61
CA ALA A 106 5.51 18.62 -3.54
C ALA A 106 4.99 18.30 -4.94
N GLY A 107 4.85 17.01 -5.23
CA GLY A 107 4.37 16.54 -6.52
C GLY A 107 4.83 15.12 -6.79
N ALA A 108 4.68 14.71 -8.04
CA ALA A 108 5.19 13.43 -8.54
C ALA A 108 6.15 13.73 -9.71
N PRO A 109 7.47 13.66 -9.46
CA PRO A 109 8.14 13.22 -8.24
C PRO A 109 8.15 14.27 -7.12
N LEU A 110 8.36 13.81 -5.86
CA LEU A 110 8.70 14.68 -4.74
C LEU A 110 10.18 15.10 -4.85
N VAL A 111 10.47 16.40 -4.81
CA VAL A 111 11.84 16.92 -4.88
C VAL A 111 12.20 17.65 -3.60
N ILE A 112 13.32 17.24 -2.98
CA ILE A 112 13.84 17.79 -1.72
C ILE A 112 15.26 18.30 -2.00
N GLY A 113 15.46 19.61 -1.97
CA GLY A 113 16.73 20.27 -2.31
C GLY A 113 17.46 20.86 -1.11
N GLY A 114 18.76 21.15 -1.30
CA GLY A 114 19.56 21.83 -0.29
C GLY A 114 20.08 20.92 0.84
N ILE A 115 20.17 19.63 0.61
CA ILE A 115 20.64 18.67 1.61
C ILE A 115 22.16 18.74 1.74
N THR A 116 22.64 18.78 2.98
CA THR A 116 24.06 18.72 3.33
C THR A 116 24.36 17.43 4.10
N VAL A 117 25.38 16.69 3.65
CA VAL A 117 25.89 15.50 4.35
C VAL A 117 27.30 15.81 4.84
N PRO A 118 27.53 15.97 6.16
CA PRO A 118 28.84 16.29 6.70
C PRO A 118 29.93 15.26 6.38
N ALA A 119 31.19 15.69 6.40
CA ALA A 119 32.32 14.77 6.30
C ALA A 119 32.28 13.72 7.44
N GLY A 120 32.43 12.45 7.10
CA GLY A 120 32.37 11.35 8.07
C GLY A 120 31.00 11.20 8.76
N GLY A 121 29.94 11.86 8.27
CA GLY A 121 28.63 11.99 8.91
C GLY A 121 27.47 11.43 8.10
N ASN A 122 26.28 11.84 8.48
CA ASN A 122 25.05 11.43 7.81
C ASN A 122 24.00 12.57 7.71
N ALA A 123 23.08 12.38 6.75
CA ALA A 123 21.82 13.10 6.66
C ALA A 123 20.67 12.09 6.72
N LEU A 124 19.58 12.46 7.40
CA LEU A 124 18.38 11.63 7.50
C LEU A 124 17.16 12.48 7.13
N LEU A 125 16.38 11.99 6.19
CA LEU A 125 15.11 12.57 5.78
C LEU A 125 14.01 11.62 6.19
N ILE A 126 13.01 12.11 6.93
CA ILE A 126 11.83 11.35 7.37
C ILE A 126 10.62 12.09 6.84
N TYR A 127 9.76 11.42 6.10
CA TYR A 127 8.53 12.01 5.54
C TYR A 127 7.42 10.97 5.45
N GLU A 128 6.20 11.46 5.31
CA GLU A 128 5.00 10.64 5.19
C GLU A 128 4.40 10.75 3.79
N ALA A 129 3.83 9.64 3.32
CA ALA A 129 3.08 9.58 2.07
C ALA A 129 1.81 8.74 2.26
N GLU A 130 0.71 9.16 1.65
CA GLU A 130 -0.58 8.48 1.68
C GLU A 130 -0.80 7.66 0.42
N PRO A 131 -1.25 6.39 0.53
CA PRO A 131 -1.72 5.63 -0.61
C PRO A 131 -2.97 6.30 -1.23
N ASN A 132 -3.02 6.33 -2.56
CA ASN A 132 -4.13 6.90 -3.32
C ASN A 132 -4.79 5.85 -4.23
N GLY A 133 -5.68 6.27 -5.13
CA GLY A 133 -6.43 5.39 -6.01
C GLY A 133 -5.59 4.54 -6.98
N TYR A 134 -4.30 4.81 -7.11
CA TYR A 134 -3.35 4.02 -7.92
C TYR A 134 -2.57 2.98 -7.09
N ALA A 135 -2.71 2.97 -5.75
CA ALA A 135 -2.08 1.98 -4.90
C ALA A 135 -2.79 0.62 -5.03
N PRO A 136 -2.07 -0.50 -5.32
CA PRO A 136 -2.67 -1.83 -5.46
C PRO A 136 -3.37 -2.28 -4.16
N PRO A 137 -4.70 -2.48 -4.13
CA PRO A 137 -5.41 -2.77 -2.87
C PRO A 137 -5.50 -4.27 -2.56
N ALA A 138 -5.21 -5.14 -3.53
CA ALA A 138 -5.31 -6.59 -3.36
C ALA A 138 -4.24 -7.13 -2.40
N ALA A 139 -4.50 -8.24 -1.73
CA ALA A 139 -3.51 -8.94 -0.92
C ALA A 139 -2.28 -9.29 -1.77
N GLY A 140 -1.09 -8.96 -1.27
CA GLY A 140 0.17 -9.12 -2.02
C GLY A 140 0.49 -8.00 -3.02
N GLY A 141 -0.38 -7.00 -3.19
CA GLY A 141 -0.06 -5.77 -3.93
C GLY A 141 1.09 -5.03 -3.27
N THR A 142 2.04 -4.49 -4.06
CA THR A 142 3.22 -3.82 -3.53
C THR A 142 3.43 -2.46 -4.16
N ILE A 143 4.07 -1.56 -3.40
CA ILE A 143 4.57 -0.28 -3.87
C ILE A 143 6.08 -0.26 -3.59
N THR A 144 6.89 -0.11 -4.65
CA THR A 144 8.33 0.11 -4.53
C THR A 144 8.60 1.58 -4.78
N ASN A 145 9.02 2.28 -3.74
CA ASN A 145 9.26 3.71 -3.76
C ASN A 145 10.77 3.99 -3.80
N THR A 146 11.24 4.70 -4.83
CA THR A 146 12.67 4.93 -5.12
C THR A 146 13.04 6.39 -4.95
N ALA A 147 14.09 6.64 -4.17
CA ALA A 147 14.74 7.93 -4.04
C ALA A 147 16.03 7.96 -4.87
N SER A 148 16.24 9.00 -5.64
CA SER A 148 17.45 9.29 -6.40
C SER A 148 18.12 10.53 -5.84
N ILE A 149 19.38 10.43 -5.45
CA ILE A 149 20.18 11.53 -4.90
C ILE A 149 21.15 12.01 -5.96
N THR A 150 21.13 13.31 -6.24
CA THR A 150 21.99 14.00 -7.22
C THR A 150 22.62 15.22 -6.59
N GLY A 151 23.67 15.76 -7.20
CA GLY A 151 24.32 17.01 -6.79
C GLY A 151 25.81 17.03 -7.13
N ASP A 152 26.46 18.14 -6.83
CA ASP A 152 27.86 18.34 -7.11
C ASP A 152 28.74 17.31 -6.37
N GLY A 153 29.73 16.79 -7.09
CA GLY A 153 30.61 15.74 -6.57
C GLY A 153 30.10 14.31 -6.75
N LEU A 154 28.86 14.12 -7.23
CA LEU A 154 28.33 12.82 -7.64
C LEU A 154 28.44 12.68 -9.16
N THR A 155 29.21 11.68 -9.63
CA THR A 155 29.35 11.36 -11.06
C THR A 155 28.15 10.59 -11.61
N THR A 156 27.44 9.90 -10.74
CA THR A 156 26.21 9.15 -11.04
C THR A 156 25.21 9.34 -9.91
N PRO A 157 23.90 9.37 -10.19
CA PRO A 157 22.89 9.38 -9.16
C PRO A 157 23.05 8.20 -8.20
N LEU A 158 22.86 8.47 -6.91
CA LEU A 158 22.81 7.42 -5.89
C LEU A 158 21.33 7.07 -5.65
N THR A 159 20.97 5.80 -5.78
CA THR A 159 19.58 5.36 -5.63
C THR A 159 19.38 4.48 -4.40
N ALA A 160 18.22 4.63 -3.75
CA ALA A 160 17.78 3.80 -2.65
C ALA A 160 16.27 3.56 -2.77
N GLN A 161 15.79 2.37 -2.41
CA GLN A 161 14.38 2.01 -2.56
C GLN A 161 13.85 1.31 -1.31
N ALA A 162 12.54 1.43 -1.09
CA ALA A 162 11.80 0.69 -0.08
C ALA A 162 10.52 0.14 -0.70
N THR A 163 10.18 -1.11 -0.38
CA THR A 163 8.96 -1.75 -0.82
C THR A 163 8.03 -1.98 0.37
N VAL A 164 6.77 -1.61 0.20
CA VAL A 164 5.69 -1.88 1.16
C VAL A 164 4.61 -2.70 0.47
N ALA A 165 3.92 -3.57 1.22
CA ALA A 165 2.85 -4.41 0.72
C ALA A 165 1.47 -3.91 1.20
N ALA A 166 0.41 -4.22 0.46
CA ALA A 166 -0.95 -4.02 0.93
C ALA A 166 -1.20 -4.88 2.16
N GLY A 167 -1.59 -4.26 3.27
CA GLY A 167 -1.96 -4.95 4.49
C GLY A 167 -3.26 -5.73 4.33
N GLU A 168 -3.38 -6.83 5.05
CA GLU A 168 -4.62 -7.61 5.08
C GLU A 168 -5.73 -6.82 5.76
N THR A 169 -6.90 -6.81 5.15
CA THR A 169 -8.07 -6.11 5.66
C THR A 169 -9.31 -6.97 5.51
N LEU A 170 -10.13 -6.97 6.57
CA LEU A 170 -11.45 -7.58 6.59
C LEU A 170 -12.47 -6.48 6.91
N ARG A 171 -13.46 -6.27 6.01
CA ARG A 171 -14.50 -5.26 6.17
C ARG A 171 -15.86 -5.84 5.78
N LEU A 172 -16.58 -6.35 6.76
CA LEU A 172 -17.89 -6.94 6.56
C LEU A 172 -19.00 -5.90 6.72
N SER A 173 -20.03 -6.07 5.91
CA SER A 173 -21.32 -5.40 6.03
C SER A 173 -22.44 -6.37 5.71
N ILE A 174 -23.65 -6.09 6.21
CA ILE A 174 -24.84 -6.91 5.98
C ILE A 174 -25.99 -6.02 5.51
N SER A 175 -26.76 -6.54 4.55
CA SER A 175 -28.05 -5.98 4.17
C SER A 175 -29.11 -7.07 4.12
N LYS A 176 -30.37 -6.72 4.39
CA LYS A 176 -31.51 -7.64 4.43
C LYS A 176 -32.63 -7.14 3.53
N CYS A 177 -33.23 -8.02 2.76
CA CYS A 177 -34.48 -7.75 2.05
C CYS A 177 -35.47 -8.89 2.27
N MET A 178 -36.75 -8.60 2.01
CA MET A 178 -37.87 -9.51 2.17
C MET A 178 -38.72 -9.54 0.91
N SER A 179 -39.21 -10.71 0.52
CA SER A 179 -40.14 -10.90 -0.60
C SER A 179 -41.13 -12.04 -0.30
N PRO A 180 -42.44 -11.85 -0.54
CA PRO A 180 -43.08 -10.58 -0.88
C PRO A 180 -43.07 -9.60 0.29
N THR A 181 -43.28 -8.32 0.04
CA THR A 181 -43.41 -7.27 1.10
C THR A 181 -44.78 -7.25 1.78
N SER A 182 -45.73 -7.96 1.21
CA SER A 182 -47.07 -8.19 1.80
C SER A 182 -47.37 -9.69 1.67
N VAL A 183 -47.75 -10.31 2.77
CA VAL A 183 -48.02 -11.76 2.86
C VAL A 183 -49.34 -11.93 3.63
N VAL A 184 -50.15 -12.91 3.21
CA VAL A 184 -51.39 -13.32 3.91
C VAL A 184 -51.03 -14.30 5.02
N GLU A 185 -51.94 -14.51 6.00
CA GLU A 185 -51.78 -15.58 6.99
C GLU A 185 -51.56 -16.94 6.32
N ASN A 186 -50.62 -17.74 6.85
CA ASN A 186 -50.10 -18.95 6.26
C ASN A 186 -49.43 -18.78 4.90
N GLY A 187 -49.06 -17.56 4.52
CA GLY A 187 -48.31 -17.24 3.30
C GLY A 187 -46.81 -17.44 3.49
N THR A 188 -46.10 -17.67 2.39
CA THR A 188 -44.65 -17.88 2.40
C THR A 188 -43.93 -16.55 2.26
N VAL A 189 -42.91 -16.33 3.07
CA VAL A 189 -42.00 -15.17 3.02
C VAL A 189 -40.57 -15.65 2.89
N THR A 190 -39.77 -14.91 2.13
CA THR A 190 -38.33 -15.15 1.96
C THR A 190 -37.56 -13.94 2.38
N TYR A 191 -36.66 -14.13 3.34
CA TYR A 191 -35.66 -13.14 3.74
C TYR A 191 -34.34 -13.47 3.07
N THR A 192 -33.72 -12.45 2.46
CA THR A 192 -32.40 -12.58 1.83
C THR A 192 -31.44 -11.63 2.51
N PHE A 193 -30.35 -12.18 3.02
CA PHE A 193 -29.25 -11.43 3.61
C PHE A 193 -28.06 -11.48 2.63
N TYR A 194 -27.51 -10.32 2.33
CA TYR A 194 -26.26 -10.18 1.59
C TYR A 194 -25.18 -9.79 2.57
N LEU A 195 -24.22 -10.69 2.78
CA LEU A 195 -23.02 -10.44 3.54
C LEU A 195 -21.94 -10.01 2.55
N GLN A 196 -21.41 -8.82 2.73
CA GLN A 196 -20.45 -8.24 1.81
C GLN A 196 -19.13 -8.00 2.53
N ASN A 197 -18.04 -8.29 1.83
CA ASN A 197 -16.69 -8.03 2.30
C ASN A 197 -16.00 -7.08 1.32
N SER A 198 -15.72 -5.86 1.75
CA SER A 198 -14.95 -4.88 0.98
C SER A 198 -13.45 -4.89 1.31
N GLY A 199 -12.99 -5.78 2.19
CA GLY A 199 -11.59 -6.04 2.49
C GLY A 199 -10.94 -7.00 1.50
N ASN A 200 -9.62 -7.03 1.48
CA ASN A 200 -8.82 -7.85 0.57
C ASN A 200 -8.53 -9.28 1.09
N THR A 201 -9.04 -9.63 2.25
CA THR A 201 -8.90 -10.95 2.88
C THR A 201 -10.28 -11.59 3.04
N ALA A 202 -10.44 -12.85 2.61
CA ALA A 202 -11.66 -13.62 2.85
C ALA A 202 -11.80 -13.97 4.34
N THR A 203 -13.04 -14.13 4.83
CA THR A 203 -13.23 -14.71 6.16
C THR A 203 -12.90 -16.19 6.15
N ALA A 204 -12.32 -16.65 7.24
CA ALA A 204 -12.13 -18.07 7.56
C ALA A 204 -13.15 -18.53 8.61
N ALA A 205 -13.30 -19.84 8.80
CA ALA A 205 -14.16 -20.38 9.86
C ALA A 205 -13.76 -19.89 11.27
N ALA A 206 -12.46 -19.61 11.47
CA ALA A 206 -11.91 -19.07 12.72
C ALA A 206 -12.31 -17.63 13.01
N ASP A 207 -12.88 -16.89 12.05
CA ASP A 207 -13.41 -15.54 12.28
C ASP A 207 -14.81 -15.56 12.91
N TYR A 208 -15.41 -16.74 13.05
CA TYR A 208 -16.67 -16.96 13.75
C TYR A 208 -17.81 -16.04 13.30
N VAL A 209 -17.95 -15.84 11.97
CA VAL A 209 -19.04 -15.02 11.42
C VAL A 209 -20.38 -15.65 11.77
N ILE A 210 -21.26 -14.89 12.42
CA ILE A 210 -22.60 -15.30 12.84
C ILE A 210 -23.61 -14.25 12.35
N VAL A 211 -24.72 -14.74 11.78
CA VAL A 211 -25.91 -13.92 11.49
C VAL A 211 -26.98 -14.28 12.49
N THR A 212 -27.52 -13.31 13.19
CA THR A 212 -28.66 -13.45 14.11
C THR A 212 -29.84 -12.63 13.62
N ASP A 213 -31.05 -13.14 13.86
CA ASP A 213 -32.30 -12.43 13.58
C ASP A 213 -33.39 -12.90 14.56
N THR A 214 -34.47 -12.14 14.65
CA THR A 214 -35.67 -12.57 15.37
C THR A 214 -36.86 -12.28 14.45
N PHE A 215 -37.54 -13.35 14.00
CA PHE A 215 -38.68 -13.23 13.12
C PHE A 215 -39.95 -12.93 13.90
N ASP A 216 -40.59 -11.83 13.58
CA ASP A 216 -41.91 -11.45 14.04
C ASP A 216 -42.76 -11.03 12.82
N PRO A 217 -43.80 -11.77 12.45
CA PRO A 217 -44.29 -13.00 13.10
C PRO A 217 -43.33 -14.18 13.03
N ILE A 218 -43.46 -15.10 14.03
CA ILE A 218 -42.66 -16.34 14.09
C ILE A 218 -42.92 -17.18 12.84
N LEU A 219 -41.87 -17.64 12.19
CA LEU A 219 -41.98 -18.45 10.98
C LEU A 219 -42.06 -19.93 11.30
N SER A 220 -42.80 -20.66 10.48
CA SER A 220 -42.85 -22.13 10.51
C SER A 220 -42.26 -22.74 9.24
N GLY A 221 -41.80 -23.99 9.30
CA GLY A 221 -41.31 -24.73 8.13
C GLY A 221 -40.09 -24.09 7.47
N LEU A 222 -39.12 -23.60 8.27
CA LEU A 222 -37.95 -22.91 7.74
C LEU A 222 -37.13 -23.78 6.80
N THR A 223 -36.75 -23.18 5.64
CA THR A 223 -35.66 -23.64 4.79
C THR A 223 -34.60 -22.57 4.75
N VAL A 224 -33.34 -22.97 4.97
CA VAL A 224 -32.20 -22.03 5.01
C VAL A 224 -31.17 -22.48 4.01
N THR A 225 -30.68 -21.56 3.18
CA THR A 225 -29.61 -21.82 2.23
C THR A 225 -28.52 -20.77 2.29
N LEU A 226 -27.26 -21.20 2.08
CA LEU A 226 -26.10 -20.34 1.94
C LEU A 226 -25.55 -20.50 0.53
N ASP A 227 -25.55 -19.44 -0.27
CA ASP A 227 -25.19 -19.45 -1.70
C ASP A 227 -25.91 -20.54 -2.52
N GLY A 228 -27.17 -20.85 -2.12
CA GLY A 228 -28.00 -21.88 -2.72
C GLY A 228 -27.80 -23.29 -2.16
N ALA A 229 -26.78 -23.55 -1.35
CA ALA A 229 -26.59 -24.82 -0.64
C ALA A 229 -27.47 -24.87 0.63
N PRO A 230 -28.23 -25.98 0.89
CA PRO A 230 -29.08 -26.07 2.07
C PRO A 230 -28.24 -26.18 3.34
N LEU A 231 -28.69 -25.49 4.38
CA LEU A 231 -28.14 -25.55 5.73
C LEU A 231 -29.02 -26.48 6.61
N THR A 232 -28.39 -27.15 7.60
CA THR A 232 -29.02 -28.11 8.47
C THR A 232 -29.29 -27.51 9.85
N LEU A 233 -30.56 -27.59 10.29
CA LEU A 233 -30.97 -27.19 11.65
C LEU A 233 -30.22 -28.01 12.73
N GLY A 234 -29.73 -27.34 13.76
CA GLY A 234 -28.97 -27.92 14.85
C GLY A 234 -27.49 -28.16 14.57
N THR A 235 -27.07 -28.07 13.30
CA THR A 235 -25.66 -28.16 12.88
C THR A 235 -25.16 -26.80 12.38
N ASP A 236 -25.81 -26.25 11.34
CA ASP A 236 -25.37 -25.02 10.66
C ASP A 236 -26.09 -23.78 11.19
N TYR A 237 -27.28 -23.97 11.77
CA TYR A 237 -28.05 -22.90 12.40
C TYR A 237 -28.97 -23.44 13.52
N THR A 238 -29.42 -22.51 14.36
CA THR A 238 -30.46 -22.74 15.37
C THR A 238 -31.68 -21.88 15.10
N TYR A 239 -32.85 -22.37 15.44
CA TYR A 239 -34.11 -21.62 15.37
C TYR A 239 -35.01 -22.00 16.52
N ASP A 240 -35.46 -21.04 17.31
CA ASP A 240 -36.41 -21.21 18.39
C ASP A 240 -37.82 -20.88 17.88
N THR A 241 -38.66 -21.91 17.76
CA THR A 241 -40.06 -21.77 17.29
C THR A 241 -41.00 -21.12 18.32
N ALA A 242 -40.55 -20.89 19.56
CA ALA A 242 -41.35 -20.19 20.58
C ALA A 242 -41.07 -18.68 20.55
N THR A 243 -39.89 -18.27 20.17
CA THR A 243 -39.45 -16.85 20.20
C THR A 243 -39.16 -16.24 18.82
N GLY A 244 -39.06 -17.08 17.79
CA GLY A 244 -38.62 -16.64 16.44
C GLY A 244 -37.12 -16.33 16.32
N ALA A 245 -36.34 -16.64 17.37
CA ALA A 245 -34.90 -16.38 17.38
C ALA A 245 -34.16 -17.33 16.45
N PHE A 246 -33.34 -16.74 15.54
CA PHE A 246 -32.50 -17.43 14.57
C PHE A 246 -31.03 -17.05 14.79
N ALA A 247 -30.14 -18.01 14.66
CA ALA A 247 -28.70 -17.78 14.63
C ALA A 247 -28.00 -18.83 13.78
N THR A 248 -27.05 -18.41 12.92
CA THR A 248 -26.13 -19.35 12.27
C THR A 248 -25.07 -19.82 13.27
N THR A 249 -24.58 -21.05 13.09
CA THR A 249 -23.47 -21.58 13.89
C THR A 249 -22.17 -20.88 13.51
N ALA A 250 -21.34 -20.58 14.48
CA ALA A 250 -20.03 -19.95 14.27
C ALA A 250 -19.17 -20.80 13.31
N GLY A 251 -18.57 -20.16 12.30
CA GLY A 251 -17.72 -20.81 11.32
C GLY A 251 -18.46 -21.43 10.12
N THR A 252 -19.81 -21.45 10.11
CA THR A 252 -20.60 -21.90 8.95
C THR A 252 -20.51 -20.93 7.78
N ILE A 253 -20.46 -19.63 8.08
CA ILE A 253 -20.44 -18.57 7.07
C ILE A 253 -18.99 -18.16 6.75
N THR A 254 -18.64 -18.19 5.45
CA THR A 254 -17.45 -17.55 4.92
C THR A 254 -17.85 -16.52 3.86
N VAL A 255 -17.16 -15.39 3.85
CA VAL A 255 -17.40 -14.33 2.88
C VAL A 255 -16.10 -14.11 2.09
N PRO A 256 -16.11 -14.25 0.76
CA PRO A 256 -14.92 -14.09 -0.05
C PRO A 256 -14.33 -12.68 0.07
N ALA A 257 -13.04 -12.54 -0.23
CA ALA A 257 -12.39 -11.25 -0.34
C ALA A 257 -13.01 -10.42 -1.48
N ALA A 258 -12.91 -9.11 -1.38
CA ALA A 258 -13.17 -8.23 -2.51
C ALA A 258 -12.19 -8.51 -3.66
N THR A 259 -12.66 -8.36 -4.89
CA THR A 259 -11.83 -8.37 -6.08
C THR A 259 -11.43 -6.95 -6.45
N ALA A 260 -10.18 -6.76 -6.88
CA ALA A 260 -9.67 -5.47 -7.33
C ALA A 260 -9.24 -5.59 -8.80
N VAL A 261 -9.73 -4.70 -9.64
CA VAL A 261 -9.38 -4.62 -11.06
C VAL A 261 -8.92 -3.20 -11.37
N GLN A 262 -7.77 -3.08 -12.03
CA GLN A 262 -7.28 -1.79 -12.48
C GLN A 262 -8.01 -1.37 -13.77
N ASP A 263 -8.63 -0.20 -13.75
CA ASP A 263 -9.35 0.35 -14.90
C ASP A 263 -8.36 0.68 -16.02
N ALA A 264 -8.61 0.15 -17.21
CA ALA A 264 -7.67 0.20 -18.33
C ALA A 264 -7.44 1.61 -18.88
N GLU A 265 -8.38 2.53 -18.71
CA GLU A 265 -8.29 3.91 -19.21
C GLU A 265 -7.68 4.85 -18.16
N THR A 266 -8.19 4.77 -16.93
CA THR A 266 -7.80 5.70 -15.86
C THR A 266 -6.63 5.22 -15.04
N GLY A 267 -6.38 3.90 -14.99
CA GLY A 267 -5.41 3.28 -14.10
C GLY A 267 -5.85 3.20 -12.64
N LEU A 268 -7.04 3.69 -12.29
CA LEU A 268 -7.58 3.62 -10.93
C LEU A 268 -8.03 2.20 -10.60
N TRP A 269 -7.86 1.81 -9.35
CA TRP A 269 -8.35 0.53 -8.87
C TRP A 269 -9.83 0.59 -8.52
N ARG A 270 -10.61 -0.36 -9.06
CA ARG A 270 -12.02 -0.58 -8.74
C ARG A 270 -12.13 -1.82 -7.87
N ILE A 271 -12.82 -1.67 -6.74
CA ILE A 271 -13.05 -2.75 -5.78
C ILE A 271 -14.49 -3.21 -5.91
N THR A 272 -14.68 -4.53 -6.12
CA THR A 272 -15.98 -5.19 -6.08
C THR A 272 -16.01 -6.06 -4.83
N PRO A 273 -16.92 -5.81 -3.86
CA PRO A 273 -17.03 -6.61 -2.65
C PRO A 273 -17.25 -8.10 -2.96
N GLY A 274 -16.62 -8.97 -2.17
CA GLY A 274 -17.01 -10.36 -2.10
C GLY A 274 -18.38 -10.47 -1.44
N VAL A 275 -19.23 -11.41 -1.90
CA VAL A 275 -20.61 -11.53 -1.43
C VAL A 275 -20.92 -12.98 -1.11
N THR A 276 -21.55 -13.21 0.05
CA THR A 276 -22.21 -14.46 0.43
C THR A 276 -23.67 -14.18 0.71
N LYS A 277 -24.55 -15.03 0.18
CA LYS A 277 -25.99 -14.86 0.23
C LYS A 277 -26.61 -15.91 1.15
N LEU A 278 -27.19 -15.47 2.30
CA LEU A 278 -28.00 -16.31 3.18
C LEU A 278 -29.48 -16.06 2.85
N VAL A 279 -30.23 -17.14 2.59
CA VAL A 279 -31.66 -17.06 2.29
C VAL A 279 -32.43 -17.90 3.29
N ILE A 280 -33.45 -17.33 3.88
CA ILE A 280 -34.35 -17.97 4.86
C ILE A 280 -35.77 -17.85 4.33
N THR A 281 -36.43 -18.97 4.10
CA THR A 281 -37.82 -19.02 3.65
C THR A 281 -38.63 -19.74 4.70
N GLY A 282 -39.81 -19.21 5.02
CA GLY A 282 -40.74 -19.82 5.99
C GLY A 282 -42.18 -19.36 5.77
N THR A 283 -43.08 -19.95 6.51
CA THR A 283 -44.52 -19.65 6.48
C THR A 283 -44.87 -18.82 7.71
N VAL A 284 -45.61 -17.73 7.52
CA VAL A 284 -46.10 -16.79 8.54
C VAL A 284 -47.31 -17.36 9.25
#